data_befdc388001958472ce150f987d4fdeb
#
_entry.id   befdc388001958472ce150f987d4fdeb
#
_cell.length_a   1.000
_cell.length_b   1.000
_cell.length_c   1.000
_cell.angle_alpha   90.00
_cell.angle_beta   90.00
_cell.angle_gamma   90.00
#
_symmetry.space_group_name_H-M   'P 1'
#
loop_
_entity.id
_entity.type
_entity.pdbx_description
1 polymer ?
#
loop_
_entity_poly.entity_id
_entity_poly.type
_entity_poly.pdbx_seq_one_letter_code
_entity_poly.pdbx_strand_id
1 'polypeptide(L)'
;ATHTADGIGTIRIERTATGVLATAWGAGGEVLMERLPDLVGQHDVSGLTHVPDRSVALLRQARGVRLGRSGDVHTALVKAVLGQVVTTREASQNLRRITRSFGDIAPGPRRIVTVPRPEVLSEMTYSDLHRFGIERRRAAILIEISRRSNRMLEILSMEREDAYRRLVAVRG
;
A
#
# COMPACT_ATOMS: atom_id res chain seq x y z
N ALA A 1 -4.33 -8.68 -1.74
CA ALA A 1 -4.83 -8.46 -3.11
C ALA A 1 -4.56 -7.03 -3.51
N THR A 2 -4.25 -6.81 -4.76
CA THR A 2 -3.94 -5.47 -5.30
C THR A 2 -4.18 -5.43 -6.81
N HIS A 3 -4.25 -4.22 -7.36
CA HIS A 3 -4.22 -3.97 -8.80
C HIS A 3 -2.77 -4.02 -9.30
N THR A 4 -2.55 -4.66 -10.42
CA THR A 4 -1.28 -4.71 -11.16
C THR A 4 -1.50 -4.23 -12.59
N ALA A 5 -0.44 -4.12 -13.39
CA ALA A 5 -0.56 -3.78 -14.82
C ALA A 5 -1.43 -4.79 -15.59
N ASP A 6 -1.40 -6.06 -15.20
CA ASP A 6 -2.11 -7.15 -15.88
C ASP A 6 -3.53 -7.39 -15.31
N GLY A 7 -3.90 -6.64 -14.27
CA GLY A 7 -5.20 -6.75 -13.63
C GLY A 7 -5.13 -7.03 -12.13
N ILE A 8 -6.24 -7.48 -11.56
CA ILE A 8 -6.30 -7.75 -10.11
C ILE A 8 -5.63 -9.09 -9.81
N GLY A 9 -4.71 -9.08 -8.84
CA GLY A 9 -4.08 -10.27 -8.29
C GLY A 9 -4.30 -10.41 -6.79
N THR A 10 -4.41 -11.64 -6.34
CA THR A 10 -4.35 -12.03 -4.93
C THR A 10 -3.19 -12.98 -4.73
N ILE A 11 -2.43 -12.81 -3.68
CA ILE A 11 -1.39 -13.74 -3.27
C ILE A 11 -1.62 -14.17 -1.82
N ARG A 12 -1.47 -15.44 -1.54
CA ARG A 12 -1.42 -16.05 -0.22
C ARG A 12 0.00 -16.51 0.03
N ILE A 13 0.56 -16.10 1.13
CA ILE A 13 1.93 -16.47 1.54
C ILE A 13 1.82 -17.18 2.88
N GLU A 14 2.38 -18.37 2.97
CA GLU A 14 2.37 -19.21 4.16
C GLU A 14 3.80 -19.59 4.52
N ARG A 15 4.09 -19.51 5.81
CA ARG A 15 5.37 -19.99 6.32
C ARG A 15 5.36 -21.53 6.39
N THR A 16 6.41 -22.14 5.89
CA THR A 16 6.68 -23.57 6.01
C THR A 16 7.90 -23.81 6.90
N ALA A 17 8.23 -25.07 7.16
CA ALA A 17 9.42 -25.43 7.93
C ALA A 17 10.73 -25.00 7.23
N THR A 18 10.73 -25.01 5.90
CA THR A 18 11.93 -24.75 5.07
C THR A 18 11.90 -23.41 4.32
N GLY A 19 10.82 -22.63 4.45
CA GLY A 19 10.71 -21.37 3.70
C GLY A 19 9.30 -20.83 3.66
N VAL A 20 8.86 -20.39 2.49
CA VAL A 20 7.51 -19.88 2.25
C VAL A 20 6.87 -20.58 1.07
N LEU A 21 5.59 -20.86 1.19
CA LEU A 21 4.73 -21.31 0.11
C LEU A 21 3.87 -20.14 -0.33
N ALA A 22 3.83 -19.84 -1.63
CA ALA A 22 2.98 -18.80 -2.17
C ALA A 22 2.01 -19.38 -3.20
N THR A 23 0.77 -18.89 -3.18
CA THR A 23 -0.26 -19.20 -4.17
C THR A 23 -0.89 -17.92 -4.63
N ALA A 24 -1.01 -17.72 -5.94
CA ALA A 24 -1.58 -16.51 -6.51
C ALA A 24 -2.82 -16.82 -7.37
N TRP A 25 -3.72 -15.86 -7.47
CA TRP A 25 -4.97 -15.93 -8.25
C TRP A 25 -5.18 -14.62 -9.02
N GLY A 26 -5.85 -14.75 -10.17
CA GLY A 26 -6.26 -13.65 -11.03
C GLY A 26 -5.19 -13.22 -12.02
N ALA A 27 -5.57 -12.33 -12.93
CA ALA A 27 -4.69 -11.86 -14.00
C ALA A 27 -3.38 -11.24 -13.48
N GLY A 28 -3.44 -10.52 -12.35
CA GLY A 28 -2.25 -9.97 -11.69
C GLY A 28 -1.46 -10.98 -10.84
N GLY A 29 -1.82 -12.26 -10.87
CA GLY A 29 -1.20 -13.29 -10.02
C GLY A 29 0.27 -13.51 -10.32
N GLU A 30 0.66 -13.55 -11.59
CA GLU A 30 2.05 -13.72 -12.03
C GLU A 30 2.94 -12.57 -11.56
N VAL A 31 2.50 -11.33 -11.75
CA VAL A 31 3.20 -10.13 -11.24
C VAL A 31 3.42 -10.20 -9.73
N LEU A 32 2.44 -10.72 -8.97
CA LEU A 32 2.58 -10.86 -7.53
C LEU A 32 3.57 -11.99 -7.14
N MET A 33 3.65 -13.04 -7.94
CA MET A 33 4.65 -14.11 -7.75
C MET A 33 6.06 -13.60 -8.03
N GLU A 34 6.27 -12.82 -9.08
CA GLU A 34 7.55 -12.16 -9.35
C GLU A 34 7.98 -11.23 -8.20
N ARG A 35 7.02 -10.53 -7.58
CA ARG A 35 7.26 -9.65 -6.42
C ARG A 35 7.38 -10.39 -5.09
N LEU A 36 7.24 -11.71 -5.07
CA LEU A 36 7.30 -12.48 -3.81
C LEU A 36 8.58 -12.21 -2.99
N PRO A 37 9.79 -12.13 -3.58
CA PRO A 37 11.00 -11.82 -2.83
C PRO A 37 10.91 -10.48 -2.10
N ASP A 38 10.36 -9.45 -2.74
CA ASP A 38 10.13 -8.13 -2.13
C ASP A 38 9.05 -8.18 -1.05
N LEU A 39 7.94 -8.87 -1.32
CA LEU A 39 6.84 -9.02 -0.36
C LEU A 39 7.27 -9.66 0.95
N VAL A 40 8.21 -10.61 0.90
CA VAL A 40 8.76 -11.28 2.11
C VAL A 40 10.02 -10.59 2.65
N GLY A 41 10.41 -9.46 2.07
CA GLY A 41 11.57 -8.68 2.51
C GLY A 41 12.92 -9.33 2.26
N GLN A 42 13.04 -10.15 1.20
CA GLN A 42 14.32 -10.79 0.84
C GLN A 42 15.40 -9.75 0.52
N HIS A 43 14.99 -8.61 -0.08
CA HIS A 43 15.87 -7.51 -0.44
C HIS A 43 15.89 -6.40 0.63
N ASP A 44 15.44 -6.70 1.85
CA ASP A 44 15.52 -5.75 2.95
C ASP A 44 16.99 -5.60 3.39
N VAL A 45 17.57 -4.47 3.01
CA VAL A 45 18.94 -4.05 3.38
C VAL A 45 18.93 -3.07 4.55
N SER A 46 17.82 -2.88 5.22
CA SER A 46 17.67 -1.96 6.36
C SER A 46 18.41 -2.42 7.61
N GLY A 47 19.56 -3.09 7.44
CA GLY A 47 20.45 -3.41 8.55
C GLY A 47 20.71 -2.16 9.38
N LEU A 48 20.11 -2.10 10.57
CA LEU A 48 20.31 -1.01 11.51
C LEU A 48 21.75 -1.08 12.00
N THR A 49 22.64 -0.38 11.29
CA THR A 49 24.10 -0.39 11.54
C THR A 49 24.47 0.52 12.70
N HIS A 50 23.61 1.48 13.07
CA HIS A 50 23.85 2.40 14.17
C HIS A 50 22.60 2.53 15.04
N VAL A 51 22.67 1.97 16.25
CA VAL A 51 21.53 1.96 17.17
C VAL A 51 22.00 2.42 18.54
N PRO A 52 21.29 3.35 19.18
CA PRO A 52 21.58 3.73 20.56
C PRO A 52 21.58 2.51 21.48
N ASP A 53 22.50 2.47 22.47
CA ASP A 53 22.67 1.33 23.40
C ASP A 53 21.38 0.87 24.05
N ARG A 54 20.49 1.81 24.40
CA ARG A 54 19.14 1.53 24.94
C ARG A 54 18.23 0.71 24.02
N SER A 55 18.52 0.68 22.72
CA SER A 55 17.71 -0.03 21.70
C SER A 55 18.30 -1.38 21.30
N VAL A 56 19.50 -1.74 21.77
CA VAL A 56 20.19 -2.99 21.44
C VAL A 56 19.38 -4.22 21.85
N ALA A 57 18.69 -4.16 23.02
CA ALA A 57 17.84 -5.25 23.48
C ALA A 57 16.65 -5.49 22.55
N LEU A 58 16.01 -4.42 22.05
CA LEU A 58 14.92 -4.49 21.09
C LEU A 58 15.39 -5.05 19.75
N LEU A 59 16.58 -4.66 19.28
CA LEU A 59 17.16 -5.21 18.05
C LEU A 59 17.42 -6.70 18.15
N ARG A 60 17.86 -7.20 19.32
CA ARG A 60 18.07 -8.64 19.53
C ARG A 60 16.75 -9.40 19.40
N GLN A 61 15.63 -8.84 19.88
CA GLN A 61 14.30 -9.42 19.73
C GLN A 61 13.79 -9.33 18.29
N ALA A 62 14.18 -8.28 17.54
CA ALA A 62 13.81 -8.09 16.14
C ALA A 62 14.70 -8.85 15.15
N ARG A 63 15.63 -9.67 15.59
CA ARG A 63 16.46 -10.49 14.70
C ARG A 63 15.58 -11.36 13.80
N GLY A 64 15.77 -11.24 12.48
CA GLY A 64 15.00 -11.96 11.47
C GLY A 64 13.70 -11.30 11.05
N VAL A 65 13.31 -10.16 11.66
CA VAL A 65 12.26 -9.31 11.11
C VAL A 65 12.75 -8.67 9.81
N ARG A 66 11.97 -8.79 8.76
CA ARG A 66 12.25 -8.20 7.45
C ARG A 66 11.11 -7.30 7.02
N LEU A 67 11.43 -6.18 6.40
CA LEU A 67 10.45 -5.25 5.88
C LEU A 67 10.11 -5.60 4.43
N GLY A 68 8.89 -6.07 4.22
CA GLY A 68 8.39 -6.36 2.89
C GLY A 68 7.99 -5.09 2.14
N ARG A 69 8.14 -5.13 0.81
CA ARG A 69 7.73 -4.06 -0.11
C ARG A 69 6.57 -4.56 -0.95
N SER A 70 5.44 -3.89 -0.92
CA SER A 70 4.27 -4.28 -1.73
C SER A 70 4.37 -3.82 -3.19
N GLY A 71 5.12 -2.76 -3.48
CA GLY A 71 5.12 -2.09 -4.78
C GLY A 71 3.79 -1.41 -5.13
N ASP A 72 2.81 -1.45 -4.24
CA ASP A 72 1.49 -0.83 -4.44
C ASP A 72 1.49 0.60 -3.89
N VAL A 73 2.02 1.51 -4.69
CA VAL A 73 2.17 2.93 -4.34
C VAL A 73 0.82 3.59 -4.10
N HIS A 74 -0.17 3.32 -4.96
CA HIS A 74 -1.49 3.94 -4.84
C HIS A 74 -2.17 3.58 -3.53
N THR A 75 -2.25 2.29 -3.18
CA THR A 75 -2.81 1.85 -1.90
C THR A 75 -2.05 2.43 -0.70
N ALA A 76 -0.72 2.53 -0.78
CA ALA A 76 0.09 3.12 0.28
C ALA A 76 -0.24 4.61 0.48
N LEU A 77 -0.34 5.38 -0.61
CA LEU A 77 -0.71 6.80 -0.58
C LEU A 77 -2.13 7.02 -0.06
N VAL A 78 -3.11 6.23 -0.54
CA VAL A 78 -4.49 6.31 -0.02
C VAL A 78 -4.53 6.10 1.49
N LYS A 79 -3.84 5.08 2.00
CA LYS A 79 -3.75 4.81 3.45
C LYS A 79 -3.07 5.96 4.21
N ALA A 80 -1.97 6.50 3.66
CA ALA A 80 -1.25 7.62 4.26
C ALA A 80 -2.13 8.86 4.37
N VAL A 81 -2.83 9.24 3.30
CA VAL A 81 -3.73 10.41 3.28
C VAL A 81 -4.90 10.22 4.25
N LEU A 82 -5.52 9.04 4.27
CA LEU A 82 -6.62 8.75 5.20
C LEU A 82 -6.18 8.78 6.67
N GLY A 83 -4.90 8.52 6.94
CA GLY A 83 -4.30 8.54 8.28
C GLY A 83 -3.88 9.92 8.77
N GLN A 84 -3.93 10.96 7.92
CA GLN A 84 -3.52 12.31 8.32
C GLN A 84 -4.47 12.93 9.34
N VAL A 85 -3.91 13.39 10.46
CA VAL A 85 -4.62 14.18 11.50
C VAL A 85 -5.87 13.51 12.09
N VAL A 86 -5.91 12.17 12.08
CA VAL A 86 -7.02 11.38 12.62
C VAL A 86 -6.48 10.16 13.38
N THR A 87 -7.35 9.54 14.18
CA THR A 87 -7.00 8.30 14.86
C THR A 87 -6.87 7.14 13.87
N THR A 88 -6.03 6.15 14.18
CA THR A 88 -5.90 4.91 13.38
C THR A 88 -7.25 4.21 13.20
N ARG A 89 -8.13 4.28 14.20
CA ARG A 89 -9.48 3.70 14.14
C ARG A 89 -10.32 4.41 13.08
N GLU A 90 -10.32 5.74 13.05
CA GLU A 90 -11.06 6.52 12.06
C GLU A 90 -10.52 6.28 10.66
N ALA A 91 -9.20 6.37 10.45
CA ALA A 91 -8.57 6.07 9.18
C ALA A 91 -8.95 4.68 8.64
N SER A 92 -8.94 3.66 9.52
CA SER A 92 -9.33 2.29 9.17
C SER A 92 -10.80 2.17 8.82
N GLN A 93 -11.68 2.88 9.51
CA GLN A 93 -13.12 2.90 9.21
C GLN A 93 -13.39 3.56 7.86
N ASN A 94 -12.77 4.71 7.59
CA ASN A 94 -12.92 5.43 6.33
C ASN A 94 -12.41 4.58 5.15
N LEU A 95 -11.24 3.96 5.29
CA LEU A 95 -10.71 3.04 4.29
C LEU A 95 -11.66 1.88 4.02
N ARG A 96 -12.18 1.23 5.07
CA ARG A 96 -13.13 0.11 4.92
C ARG A 96 -14.41 0.52 4.20
N ARG A 97 -14.95 1.70 4.52
CA ARG A 97 -16.18 2.21 3.89
C ARG A 97 -15.98 2.46 2.40
N ILE A 98 -14.92 3.18 2.03
CA ILE A 98 -14.59 3.45 0.62
C ILE A 98 -14.33 2.14 -0.14
N THR A 99 -13.50 1.27 0.43
CA THR A 99 -13.16 -0.02 -0.17
C THR A 99 -14.40 -0.87 -0.44
N ARG A 100 -15.34 -0.93 0.52
CA ARG A 100 -16.59 -1.69 0.34
C ARG A 100 -17.50 -1.10 -0.73
N SER A 101 -17.49 0.21 -0.91
CA SER A 101 -18.40 0.91 -1.85
C SER A 101 -17.86 0.95 -3.27
N PHE A 102 -16.54 1.01 -3.44
CA PHE A 102 -15.92 1.32 -4.74
C PHE A 102 -14.74 0.41 -5.11
N GLY A 103 -14.35 -0.49 -4.22
CA GLY A 103 -13.28 -1.43 -4.51
C GLY A 103 -13.76 -2.62 -5.32
N ASP A 104 -12.85 -3.28 -6.00
CA ASP A 104 -13.12 -4.47 -6.79
C ASP A 104 -12.97 -5.74 -5.94
N ILE A 105 -13.79 -6.74 -6.22
CA ILE A 105 -13.65 -8.06 -5.59
C ILE A 105 -12.45 -8.76 -6.21
N ALA A 106 -11.47 -9.08 -5.38
CA ALA A 106 -10.27 -9.77 -5.81
C ALA A 106 -10.52 -11.28 -5.99
N PRO A 107 -9.87 -11.91 -6.99
CA PRO A 107 -9.95 -13.35 -7.20
C PRO A 107 -9.33 -14.13 -6.03
N GLY A 108 -9.77 -15.37 -5.84
CA GLY A 108 -9.23 -16.27 -4.81
C GLY A 108 -10.27 -16.83 -3.87
N PRO A 109 -9.86 -17.69 -2.91
CA PRO A 109 -10.79 -18.44 -2.06
C PRO A 109 -11.46 -17.60 -0.96
N ARG A 110 -10.95 -16.39 -0.71
CA ARG A 110 -11.52 -15.45 0.27
C ARG A 110 -12.05 -14.23 -0.44
N ARG A 111 -13.21 -13.75 -0.02
CA ARG A 111 -13.75 -12.48 -0.51
C ARG A 111 -12.92 -11.33 0.05
N ILE A 112 -11.96 -10.86 -0.73
CA ILE A 112 -11.15 -9.69 -0.44
C ILE A 112 -11.58 -8.57 -1.40
N VAL A 113 -11.68 -7.34 -0.90
CA VAL A 113 -11.99 -6.17 -1.71
C VAL A 113 -10.75 -5.28 -1.74
N THR A 114 -10.33 -4.86 -2.92
CA THR A 114 -9.16 -3.98 -3.11
C THR A 114 -9.51 -2.53 -2.79
N VAL A 115 -8.50 -1.71 -2.53
CA VAL A 115 -8.68 -0.25 -2.53
C VAL A 115 -9.18 0.16 -3.92
N PRO A 116 -10.10 1.15 -4.02
CA PRO A 116 -10.59 1.62 -5.32
C PRO A 116 -9.44 2.02 -6.24
N ARG A 117 -9.59 1.71 -7.52
CA ARG A 117 -8.60 2.07 -8.54
C ARG A 117 -8.38 3.58 -8.64
N PRO A 118 -7.21 4.04 -9.09
CA PRO A 118 -6.94 5.45 -9.31
C PRO A 118 -8.01 6.12 -10.18
N GLU A 119 -8.48 5.45 -11.24
CA GLU A 119 -9.48 5.97 -12.17
C GLU A 119 -10.78 6.30 -11.44
N VAL A 120 -11.23 5.39 -10.56
CA VAL A 120 -12.46 5.57 -9.76
C VAL A 120 -12.33 6.75 -8.80
N LEU A 121 -11.22 6.83 -8.05
CA LEU A 121 -11.02 7.93 -7.10
C LEU A 121 -10.78 9.28 -7.78
N SER A 122 -10.19 9.30 -8.99
CA SER A 122 -9.90 10.52 -9.74
C SER A 122 -11.15 11.23 -10.27
N GLU A 123 -12.23 10.48 -10.48
CA GLU A 123 -13.51 10.98 -10.95
C GLU A 123 -14.45 11.42 -9.82
N MET A 124 -14.12 11.09 -8.58
CA MET A 124 -14.94 11.47 -7.42
C MET A 124 -14.91 12.96 -7.15
N THR A 125 -15.97 13.42 -6.52
CA THR A 125 -16.08 14.78 -5.96
C THR A 125 -15.84 14.76 -4.45
N TYR A 126 -15.70 15.95 -3.85
CA TYR A 126 -15.68 16.08 -2.39
C TYR A 126 -16.94 15.48 -1.75
N SER A 127 -18.12 15.71 -2.33
CA SER A 127 -19.39 15.21 -1.80
C SER A 127 -19.43 13.68 -1.73
N ASP A 128 -18.84 13.01 -2.72
CA ASP A 128 -18.75 11.54 -2.75
C ASP A 128 -17.88 11.01 -1.61
N LEU A 129 -16.81 11.71 -1.26
CA LEU A 129 -15.87 11.31 -0.21
C LEU A 129 -16.33 11.76 1.17
N HIS A 130 -17.02 12.91 1.28
CA HIS A 130 -17.48 13.46 2.55
C HIS A 130 -18.44 12.53 3.30
N ARG A 131 -19.31 11.85 2.60
CA ARG A 131 -20.24 10.85 3.20
C ARG A 131 -19.54 9.70 3.91
N PHE A 132 -18.24 9.47 3.63
CA PHE A 132 -17.40 8.48 4.30
C PHE A 132 -16.59 9.05 5.47
N GLY A 133 -16.82 10.33 5.84
CA GLY A 133 -16.10 11.00 6.91
C GLY A 133 -14.74 11.55 6.50
N ILE A 134 -14.55 11.78 5.19
CA ILE A 134 -13.30 12.36 4.67
C ILE A 134 -13.51 13.85 4.47
N GLU A 135 -12.74 14.66 5.18
CA GLU A 135 -12.80 16.11 5.09
C GLU A 135 -12.24 16.62 3.76
N ARG A 136 -12.55 17.89 3.42
CA ARG A 136 -12.25 18.51 2.13
C ARG A 136 -10.79 18.42 1.73
N ARG A 137 -9.85 18.68 2.67
CA ARG A 137 -8.42 18.66 2.39
C ARG A 137 -7.96 17.26 1.99
N ARG A 138 -8.29 16.24 2.79
CA ARG A 138 -7.95 14.84 2.50
C ARG A 138 -8.61 14.34 1.22
N ALA A 139 -9.86 14.73 0.97
CA ALA A 139 -10.57 14.39 -0.27
C ALA A 139 -9.85 14.95 -1.50
N ALA A 140 -9.44 16.23 -1.45
CA ALA A 140 -8.71 16.86 -2.54
C ALA A 140 -7.38 16.15 -2.84
N ILE A 141 -6.63 15.76 -1.78
CA ILE A 141 -5.37 15.01 -1.94
C ILE A 141 -5.62 13.62 -2.54
N LEU A 142 -6.65 12.89 -2.08
CA LEU A 142 -7.00 11.58 -2.62
C LEU A 142 -7.30 11.64 -4.12
N ILE A 143 -8.08 12.61 -4.54
CA ILE A 143 -8.41 12.84 -5.95
C ILE A 143 -7.14 13.18 -6.73
N GLU A 144 -6.30 14.06 -6.20
CA GLU A 144 -5.08 14.53 -6.88
C GLU A 144 -4.04 13.41 -7.05
N ILE A 145 -3.74 12.62 -6.01
CA ILE A 145 -2.82 11.48 -6.13
C ILE A 145 -3.34 10.42 -7.09
N SER A 146 -4.66 10.25 -7.16
CA SER A 146 -5.29 9.30 -8.08
C SER A 146 -5.19 9.78 -9.53
N ARG A 147 -5.44 11.06 -9.80
CA ARG A 147 -5.22 11.65 -11.13
C ARG A 147 -3.79 11.55 -11.62
N ARG A 148 -2.83 11.57 -10.70
CA ARG A 148 -1.40 11.49 -11.00
C ARG A 148 -0.81 10.11 -10.71
N SER A 149 -1.62 9.05 -10.65
CA SER A 149 -1.20 7.72 -10.24
C SER A 149 0.02 7.20 -11.00
N ASN A 150 0.06 7.34 -12.33
CA ASN A 150 1.19 6.93 -13.15
C ASN A 150 2.48 7.65 -12.75
N ARG A 151 2.40 8.98 -12.51
CA ARG A 151 3.54 9.76 -12.05
C ARG A 151 3.98 9.38 -10.63
N MET A 152 3.05 8.94 -9.78
CA MET A 152 3.39 8.42 -8.45
C MET A 152 4.07 7.06 -8.52
N LEU A 153 3.73 6.21 -9.49
CA LEU A 153 4.38 4.91 -9.68
C LEU A 153 5.88 5.05 -10.02
N GLU A 154 6.28 6.12 -10.70
CA GLU A 154 7.69 6.37 -11.05
C GLU A 154 8.62 6.42 -9.82
N ILE A 155 8.09 6.70 -8.61
CA ILE A 155 8.90 6.71 -7.37
C ILE A 155 9.57 5.36 -7.08
N LEU A 156 9.05 4.26 -7.62
CA LEU A 156 9.63 2.93 -7.44
C LEU A 156 11.00 2.77 -8.14
N SER A 157 11.25 3.56 -9.19
CA SER A 157 12.48 3.55 -9.98
C SER A 157 13.38 4.77 -9.72
N MET A 158 12.96 5.67 -8.80
CA MET A 158 13.73 6.87 -8.47
C MET A 158 14.72 6.64 -7.35
N GLU A 159 15.78 7.46 -7.34
CA GLU A 159 16.60 7.63 -6.16
C GLU A 159 15.76 8.15 -4.99
N ARG A 160 16.14 7.72 -3.78
CA ARG A 160 15.36 8.00 -2.55
C ARG A 160 15.03 9.48 -2.35
N GLU A 161 16.01 10.36 -2.61
CA GLU A 161 15.86 11.80 -2.43
C GLU A 161 14.88 12.41 -3.44
N ASP A 162 14.91 11.94 -4.68
CA ASP A 162 13.99 12.38 -5.74
C ASP A 162 12.57 11.88 -5.49
N ALA A 163 12.43 10.63 -5.05
CA ALA A 163 11.15 10.06 -4.64
C ALA A 163 10.53 10.85 -3.48
N TYR A 164 11.35 11.19 -2.46
CA TYR A 164 10.92 12.01 -1.33
C TYR A 164 10.45 13.39 -1.78
N ARG A 165 11.25 14.11 -2.60
CA ARG A 165 10.87 15.42 -3.15
C ARG A 165 9.56 15.36 -3.94
N ARG A 166 9.35 14.31 -4.72
CA ARG A 166 8.09 14.10 -5.45
C ARG A 166 6.88 13.92 -4.52
N LEU A 167 7.03 13.14 -3.46
CA LEU A 167 5.96 12.92 -2.50
C LEU A 167 5.59 14.20 -1.73
N VAL A 168 6.60 14.97 -1.30
CA VAL A 168 6.40 16.23 -0.58
C VAL A 168 5.77 17.32 -1.47
N ALA A 169 5.99 17.25 -2.79
CA ALA A 169 5.39 18.17 -3.74
C ALA A 169 3.85 17.99 -3.91
N VAL A 170 3.29 16.89 -3.42
CA VAL A 170 1.84 16.72 -3.30
C VAL A 170 1.36 17.60 -2.17
N ARG A 171 0.76 18.75 -2.54
CA ARG A 171 0.23 19.70 -1.55
C ARG A 171 -0.92 19.07 -0.77
N GLY A 172 -0.74 18.97 0.55
CA GLY A 172 -1.74 18.43 1.44
C GLY A 172 -1.53 18.80 2.90
#